data_1e8e6956f213c0f62e77d020b85f3b70
#
_entry.id   1e8e6956f213c0f62e77d020b85f3b70
#
_cell.length_a   1.000
_cell.length_b   1.000
_cell.length_c   1.000
_cell.angle_alpha   90.00
_cell.angle_beta   90.00
_cell.angle_gamma   90.00
#
_symmetry.space_group_name_H-M   'P 1'
#
loop_
_entity.id
_entity.type
_entity.pdbx_description
1 polymer ?
#
loop_
_entity_poly.entity_id
_entity_poly.type
_entity_poly.pdbx_seq_one_letter_code
_entity_poly.pdbx_strand_id
1 'polypeptide(L)'
;SVISKFKKSRLGKIKTPRGNIDTPAFMPVGTLGTVKGLFVEDIKSTGSQIILGNTYHLMLRPGSNILENFGGLHSFMNWDKPILTDSGGYQIMSLSKFNKIDLKIGAIFNSHLDGKKIILSPEKSIQVQKSINSDIIMVLDECPRLTKDKKILSNAINVSTNWAKRSKTEFGNNKSKAIFGIVQGGLYKDLRAESIEKLIEINFNGYAMGGLA
;
A
#
# COMPACT_ATOMS: atom_id res chain seq x y z
N SER A 1 -6.81 -18.62 -2.91
CA SER A 1 -7.63 -19.60 -3.65
C SER A 1 -9.07 -19.11 -3.83
N VAL A 2 -9.68 -19.41 -4.97
CA VAL A 2 -11.11 -19.17 -5.21
C VAL A 2 -11.88 -20.39 -4.73
N ILE A 3 -12.91 -20.17 -3.89
CA ILE A 3 -13.76 -21.23 -3.32
C ILE A 3 -15.01 -21.41 -4.16
N SER A 4 -15.66 -20.32 -4.55
CA SER A 4 -16.90 -20.33 -5.32
C SER A 4 -16.97 -19.13 -6.28
N LYS A 5 -17.71 -19.29 -7.37
CA LYS A 5 -17.95 -18.23 -8.36
C LYS A 5 -19.45 -18.17 -8.69
N PHE A 6 -19.95 -16.94 -8.81
CA PHE A 6 -21.28 -16.67 -9.34
C PHE A 6 -21.20 -15.48 -10.32
N LYS A 7 -21.38 -15.75 -11.59
CA LYS A 7 -21.14 -14.78 -12.68
C LYS A 7 -19.74 -14.19 -12.60
N LYS A 8 -19.61 -12.86 -12.37
CA LYS A 8 -18.33 -12.15 -12.18
C LYS A 8 -17.88 -12.08 -10.72
N SER A 9 -18.75 -12.46 -9.77
CA SER A 9 -18.42 -12.47 -8.35
C SER A 9 -17.65 -13.74 -7.98
N ARG A 10 -16.79 -13.63 -6.97
CA ARG A 10 -16.07 -14.79 -6.42
C ARG A 10 -15.95 -14.70 -4.90
N LEU A 11 -16.09 -15.82 -4.27
CA LEU A 11 -15.72 -16.07 -2.89
C LEU A 11 -14.35 -16.73 -2.89
N GLY A 12 -13.47 -16.30 -2.04
CA GLY A 12 -12.11 -16.84 -2.00
C GLY A 12 -11.48 -16.76 -0.61
N LYS A 13 -10.23 -17.20 -0.54
CA LYS A 13 -9.42 -17.17 0.68
C LYS A 13 -7.99 -16.78 0.35
N ILE A 14 -7.45 -15.80 1.08
CA ILE A 14 -6.04 -15.45 1.08
C ILE A 14 -5.41 -16.09 2.32
N LYS A 15 -4.36 -16.86 2.11
CA LYS A 15 -3.58 -17.45 3.20
C LYS A 15 -2.38 -16.58 3.51
N THR A 16 -2.18 -16.24 4.78
CA THR A 16 -1.00 -15.56 5.28
C THR A 16 -0.41 -16.32 6.47
N PRO A 17 0.83 -16.06 6.87
CA PRO A 17 1.39 -16.68 8.08
C PRO A 17 0.62 -16.34 9.36
N ARG A 18 -0.10 -15.21 9.39
CA ARG A 18 -0.90 -14.75 10.54
C ARG A 18 -2.38 -15.08 10.45
N GLY A 19 -2.77 -15.95 9.54
CA GLY A 19 -4.13 -16.42 9.40
C GLY A 19 -4.70 -16.29 8.00
N ASN A 20 -5.94 -16.73 7.86
CA ASN A 20 -6.67 -16.67 6.60
C ASN A 20 -7.56 -15.43 6.55
N ILE A 21 -7.75 -14.93 5.34
CA ILE A 21 -8.67 -13.85 5.03
C ILE A 21 -9.68 -14.38 4.04
N ASP A 22 -10.94 -14.44 4.43
CA ASP A 22 -12.04 -14.78 3.54
C ASP A 22 -12.39 -13.56 2.70
N THR A 23 -12.56 -13.75 1.40
CA THR A 23 -12.81 -12.64 0.46
C THR A 23 -14.15 -12.80 -0.25
N PRO A 24 -14.88 -11.69 -0.44
CA PRO A 24 -14.50 -10.29 -0.22
C PRO A 24 -14.36 -9.94 1.26
N ALA A 25 -13.40 -9.08 1.60
CA ALA A 25 -13.15 -8.60 2.96
C ALA A 25 -13.05 -7.07 3.00
N PHE A 26 -13.61 -6.46 4.02
CA PHE A 26 -13.37 -5.07 4.34
C PHE A 26 -12.13 -4.97 5.26
N MET A 27 -11.32 -3.94 5.06
CA MET A 27 -10.13 -3.67 5.88
C MET A 27 -10.35 -2.38 6.69
N PRO A 28 -10.65 -2.45 7.99
CA PRO A 28 -10.66 -1.27 8.85
C PRO A 28 -9.29 -0.55 8.77
N VAL A 29 -9.33 0.79 8.75
CA VAL A 29 -8.12 1.59 8.55
C VAL A 29 -7.53 2.00 9.90
N GLY A 30 -6.35 1.47 10.20
CA GLY A 30 -5.55 1.79 11.40
C GLY A 30 -4.44 2.80 11.11
N THR A 31 -4.80 4.06 10.85
CA THR A 31 -3.89 5.10 10.31
C THR A 31 -2.61 5.29 11.12
N LEU A 32 -2.72 5.39 12.43
CA LEU A 32 -1.59 5.62 13.36
C LEU A 32 -1.40 4.42 14.31
N GLY A 33 -1.59 3.20 13.83
CA GLY A 33 -1.56 2.01 14.66
C GLY A 33 -2.83 1.87 15.52
N THR A 34 -3.93 2.51 15.12
CA THR A 34 -5.23 2.39 15.76
C THR A 34 -6.35 2.68 14.77
N VAL A 35 -7.45 1.97 14.87
CA VAL A 35 -8.71 2.34 14.22
C VAL A 35 -9.41 3.33 15.14
N LYS A 36 -9.59 4.58 14.66
CA LYS A 36 -10.08 5.67 15.49
C LYS A 36 -11.42 5.35 16.15
N GLY A 37 -11.48 5.55 17.45
CA GLY A 37 -12.70 5.39 18.26
C GLY A 37 -13.08 3.94 18.59
N LEU A 38 -12.22 2.95 18.26
CA LEU A 38 -12.46 1.54 18.54
C LEU A 38 -11.26 0.92 19.27
N PHE A 39 -11.53 0.09 20.26
CA PHE A 39 -10.55 -0.82 20.82
C PHE A 39 -10.28 -1.98 19.86
N VAL A 40 -9.15 -2.66 20.03
CA VAL A 40 -8.79 -3.82 19.21
C VAL A 40 -9.80 -4.94 19.35
N GLU A 41 -10.34 -5.13 20.55
CA GLU A 41 -11.38 -6.09 20.87
C GLU A 41 -12.68 -5.82 20.09
N ASP A 42 -13.06 -4.53 19.95
CA ASP A 42 -14.22 -4.13 19.14
C ASP A 42 -14.02 -4.49 17.67
N ILE A 43 -12.82 -4.25 17.13
CA ILE A 43 -12.50 -4.61 15.74
C ILE A 43 -12.56 -6.14 15.57
N LYS A 44 -12.02 -6.90 16.53
CA LYS A 44 -12.09 -8.36 16.51
C LYS A 44 -13.54 -8.87 16.56
N SER A 45 -14.41 -8.23 17.34
CA SER A 45 -15.83 -8.60 17.48
C SER A 45 -16.64 -8.38 16.21
N THR A 46 -16.22 -7.45 15.31
CA THR A 46 -16.84 -7.28 13.98
C THR A 46 -16.57 -8.45 13.03
N GLY A 47 -15.69 -9.39 13.39
CA GLY A 47 -15.23 -10.46 12.52
C GLY A 47 -14.14 -10.02 11.52
N SER A 48 -13.56 -8.83 11.67
CA SER A 48 -12.48 -8.35 10.81
C SER A 48 -11.28 -9.28 10.87
N GLN A 49 -10.80 -9.69 9.70
CA GLN A 49 -9.69 -10.65 9.53
C GLN A 49 -8.40 -9.99 9.09
N ILE A 50 -8.45 -8.73 8.71
CA ILE A 50 -7.31 -7.93 8.24
C ILE A 50 -7.59 -6.46 8.53
N ILE A 51 -6.55 -5.70 8.80
CA ILE A 51 -6.60 -4.22 8.89
C ILE A 51 -5.63 -3.59 7.91
N LEU A 52 -5.84 -2.31 7.60
CA LEU A 52 -4.96 -1.50 6.77
C LEU A 52 -4.20 -0.49 7.63
N GLY A 53 -2.87 -0.47 7.52
CA GLY A 53 -1.99 0.56 8.09
C GLY A 53 -1.52 1.54 7.01
N ASN A 54 -1.36 2.81 7.37
CA ASN A 54 -0.88 3.82 6.42
C ASN A 54 0.63 4.08 6.59
N THR A 55 1.42 3.65 5.63
CA THR A 55 2.89 3.75 5.63
C THR A 55 3.37 5.18 5.84
N TYR A 56 2.79 6.16 5.14
CA TYR A 56 3.15 7.56 5.29
C TYR A 56 3.00 8.05 6.74
N HIS A 57 1.86 7.79 7.36
CA HIS A 57 1.60 8.22 8.72
C HIS A 57 2.48 7.50 9.75
N LEU A 58 2.61 6.18 9.62
CA LEU A 58 3.40 5.36 10.53
C LEU A 58 4.91 5.67 10.44
N MET A 59 5.40 6.02 9.25
CA MET A 59 6.79 6.47 9.04
C MET A 59 7.07 7.78 9.78
N LEU A 60 6.10 8.70 9.81
CA LEU A 60 6.24 9.99 10.49
C LEU A 60 6.00 9.89 11.99
N ARG A 61 5.02 9.11 12.40
CA ARG A 61 4.64 8.92 13.80
C ARG A 61 3.97 7.55 14.01
N PRO A 62 4.52 6.68 14.87
CA PRO A 62 5.66 6.92 15.79
C PRO A 62 7.03 6.92 15.13
N GLY A 63 7.13 6.49 13.87
CA GLY A 63 8.38 6.30 13.13
C GLY A 63 8.76 4.82 12.99
N SER A 64 9.41 4.48 11.86
CA SER A 64 9.76 3.09 11.53
C SER A 64 10.67 2.44 12.57
N ASN A 65 11.62 3.18 13.15
CA ASN A 65 12.54 2.64 14.16
C ASN A 65 11.82 2.22 15.46
N ILE A 66 10.83 3.03 15.89
CA ILE A 66 10.03 2.68 17.07
C ILE A 66 9.23 1.41 16.80
N LEU A 67 8.56 1.33 15.65
CA LEU A 67 7.78 0.14 15.28
C LEU A 67 8.67 -1.11 15.19
N GLU A 68 9.87 -0.99 14.62
CA GLU A 68 10.83 -2.09 14.53
C GLU A 68 11.27 -2.58 15.91
N ASN A 69 11.56 -1.66 16.84
CA ASN A 69 11.91 -2.00 18.23
C ASN A 69 10.77 -2.71 18.98
N PHE A 70 9.51 -2.43 18.63
CA PHE A 70 8.34 -3.15 19.14
C PHE A 70 8.12 -4.52 18.47
N GLY A 71 8.93 -4.90 17.48
CA GLY A 71 8.73 -6.12 16.68
C GLY A 71 7.68 -5.98 15.57
N GLY A 72 7.30 -4.74 15.25
CA GLY A 72 6.33 -4.39 14.21
C GLY A 72 4.99 -3.88 14.73
N LEU A 73 4.12 -3.52 13.78
CA LEU A 73 2.83 -2.91 14.07
C LEU A 73 1.87 -3.84 14.81
N HIS A 74 1.99 -5.15 14.60
CA HIS A 74 1.18 -6.17 15.28
C HIS A 74 1.33 -6.07 16.81
N SER A 75 2.55 -6.09 17.30
CA SER A 75 2.84 -5.94 18.73
C SER A 75 2.49 -4.55 19.24
N PHE A 76 2.78 -3.50 18.43
CA PHE A 76 2.50 -2.12 18.80
C PHE A 76 1.01 -1.84 19.03
N MET A 77 0.12 -2.43 18.24
CA MET A 77 -1.33 -2.24 18.36
C MET A 77 -2.08 -3.42 19.01
N ASN A 78 -1.37 -4.45 19.47
CA ASN A 78 -1.97 -5.69 20.00
C ASN A 78 -2.94 -6.37 19.00
N TRP A 79 -2.55 -6.42 17.71
CA TRP A 79 -3.32 -7.06 16.65
C TRP A 79 -2.60 -8.31 16.15
N ASP A 80 -3.25 -9.47 16.25
CA ASP A 80 -2.68 -10.79 15.96
C ASP A 80 -3.01 -11.35 14.57
N LYS A 81 -3.85 -10.64 13.79
CA LYS A 81 -4.25 -11.06 12.45
C LYS A 81 -3.48 -10.27 11.36
N PRO A 82 -3.65 -10.62 10.07
CA PRO A 82 -2.95 -9.95 8.98
C PRO A 82 -3.08 -8.42 8.95
N ILE A 83 -2.00 -7.77 8.49
CA ILE A 83 -1.97 -6.33 8.22
C ILE A 83 -1.53 -6.12 6.77
N LEU A 84 -2.28 -5.30 6.04
CA LEU A 84 -1.85 -4.70 4.79
C LEU A 84 -1.39 -3.26 5.06
N THR A 85 -0.27 -2.84 4.48
CA THR A 85 0.11 -1.42 4.46
C THR A 85 0.02 -0.85 3.06
N ASP A 86 -0.51 0.38 2.95
CA ASP A 86 -0.45 1.13 1.70
C ASP A 86 0.99 1.58 1.36
N SER A 87 1.18 2.18 0.18
CA SER A 87 2.48 2.65 -0.27
C SER A 87 2.91 4.00 0.30
N GLY A 88 1.96 4.83 0.73
CA GLY A 88 2.11 6.24 1.06
C GLY A 88 1.91 7.19 -0.13
N GLY A 89 1.77 6.71 -1.36
CA GLY A 89 1.65 7.53 -2.57
C GLY A 89 0.43 8.47 -2.54
N TYR A 90 -0.73 7.98 -2.14
CA TYR A 90 -1.94 8.79 -2.00
C TYR A 90 -1.79 9.92 -0.98
N GLN A 91 -1.19 9.66 0.19
CA GLN A 91 -1.01 10.66 1.24
C GLN A 91 -0.02 11.74 0.80
N ILE A 92 1.00 11.42 0.03
CA ILE A 92 1.92 12.40 -0.55
C ILE A 92 1.15 13.37 -1.45
N MET A 93 0.28 12.86 -2.31
CA MET A 93 -0.56 13.67 -3.19
C MET A 93 -1.57 14.53 -2.42
N SER A 94 -2.23 13.93 -1.41
CA SER A 94 -3.37 14.57 -0.72
C SER A 94 -2.97 15.51 0.42
N LEU A 95 -1.89 15.23 1.14
CA LEU A 95 -1.50 15.96 2.37
C LEU A 95 -0.31 16.91 2.15
N SER A 96 0.51 16.69 1.14
CA SER A 96 1.68 17.52 0.90
C SER A 96 1.33 18.73 0.04
N LYS A 97 1.60 19.94 0.55
CA LYS A 97 1.45 21.19 -0.21
C LYS A 97 2.51 21.35 -1.29
N PHE A 98 3.71 20.83 -1.03
CA PHE A 98 4.88 20.89 -1.92
C PHE A 98 5.39 19.48 -2.11
N ASN A 99 5.08 18.89 -3.25
CA ASN A 99 5.64 17.60 -3.64
C ASN A 99 6.28 17.71 -5.03
N LYS A 100 7.36 16.98 -5.19
CA LYS A 100 8.02 16.79 -6.49
C LYS A 100 8.16 15.28 -6.70
N ILE A 101 7.70 14.83 -7.83
CA ILE A 101 7.88 13.46 -8.27
C ILE A 101 9.12 13.39 -9.16
N ASP A 102 10.04 12.52 -8.82
CA ASP A 102 11.27 12.29 -9.56
C ASP A 102 11.40 10.79 -9.87
N LEU A 103 11.46 10.45 -11.15
CA LEU A 103 11.50 9.06 -11.62
C LEU A 103 12.64 8.25 -10.99
N LYS A 104 13.83 8.89 -10.84
CA LYS A 104 15.03 8.23 -10.33
C LYS A 104 15.10 8.21 -8.81
N ILE A 105 14.68 9.30 -8.17
CA ILE A 105 14.81 9.47 -6.71
C ILE A 105 13.60 8.89 -5.99
N GLY A 106 12.39 9.30 -6.36
CA GLY A 106 11.15 9.01 -5.66
C GLY A 106 10.31 10.27 -5.44
N ALA A 107 9.45 10.26 -4.44
CA ALA A 107 8.65 11.41 -4.05
C ALA A 107 9.40 12.28 -3.02
N ILE A 108 9.50 13.58 -3.31
CA ILE A 108 10.13 14.58 -2.44
C ILE A 108 9.02 15.49 -1.94
N PHE A 109 8.84 15.60 -0.63
CA PHE A 109 7.76 16.36 -0.03
C PHE A 109 8.14 16.92 1.35
N ASN A 110 7.34 17.82 1.87
CA ASN A 110 7.49 18.30 3.24
C ASN A 110 6.46 17.62 4.14
N SER A 111 6.93 17.13 5.29
CA SER A 111 6.08 16.55 6.33
C SER A 111 5.01 17.56 6.77
N HIS A 112 3.76 17.10 6.84
CA HIS A 112 2.65 17.92 7.32
C HIS A 112 2.68 18.14 8.86
N LEU A 113 3.53 17.38 9.57
CA LEU A 113 3.65 17.47 11.03
C LEU A 113 4.63 18.57 11.45
N ASP A 114 5.82 18.61 10.83
CA ASP A 114 6.93 19.46 11.25
C ASP A 114 7.61 20.21 10.11
N GLY A 115 7.08 20.10 8.89
CA GLY A 115 7.60 20.78 7.70
C GLY A 115 8.93 20.25 7.16
N LYS A 116 9.52 19.24 7.78
CA LYS A 116 10.79 18.65 7.33
C LYS A 116 10.67 18.09 5.93
N LYS A 117 11.70 18.31 5.13
CA LYS A 117 11.83 17.73 3.79
C LYS A 117 12.11 16.24 3.92
N ILE A 118 11.30 15.43 3.23
CA ILE A 118 11.38 13.98 3.20
C ILE A 118 11.52 13.51 1.77
N ILE A 119 12.32 12.47 1.58
CA ILE A 119 12.44 11.73 0.33
C ILE A 119 11.93 10.31 0.60
N LEU A 120 10.83 9.94 -0.07
CA LEU A 120 10.31 8.59 -0.06
C LEU A 120 10.61 7.95 -1.42
N SER A 121 11.68 7.17 -1.48
CA SER A 121 11.98 6.34 -2.64
C SER A 121 11.18 5.04 -2.61
N PRO A 122 11.05 4.31 -3.73
CA PRO A 122 10.45 2.98 -3.75
C PRO A 122 11.10 2.02 -2.75
N GLU A 123 12.42 2.04 -2.64
CA GLU A 123 13.18 1.22 -1.69
C GLU A 123 12.84 1.61 -0.25
N LYS A 124 12.84 2.92 0.04
CA LYS A 124 12.52 3.41 1.39
C LYS A 124 11.10 3.06 1.82
N SER A 125 10.12 3.13 0.91
CA SER A 125 8.75 2.70 1.19
C SER A 125 8.70 1.22 1.58
N ILE A 126 9.39 0.36 0.83
CA ILE A 126 9.47 -1.07 1.17
C ILE A 126 10.18 -1.31 2.51
N GLN A 127 11.27 -0.61 2.78
CA GLN A 127 11.99 -0.71 4.07
C GLN A 127 11.11 -0.32 5.24
N VAL A 128 10.37 0.79 5.13
CA VAL A 128 9.41 1.21 6.17
C VAL A 128 8.34 0.14 6.38
N GLN A 129 7.76 -0.41 5.32
CA GLN A 129 6.75 -1.47 5.44
C GLN A 129 7.34 -2.78 6.01
N LYS A 130 8.62 -3.07 5.76
CA LYS A 130 9.34 -4.17 6.42
C LYS A 130 9.52 -3.94 7.92
N SER A 131 9.89 -2.72 8.35
CA SER A 131 9.98 -2.35 9.78
C SER A 131 8.60 -2.36 10.47
N ILE A 132 7.53 -1.98 9.75
CA ILE A 132 6.14 -2.14 10.20
C ILE A 132 5.77 -3.62 10.35
N ASN A 133 6.47 -4.51 9.65
CA ASN A 133 6.26 -5.96 9.62
C ASN A 133 4.92 -6.39 9.01
N SER A 134 4.42 -5.67 8.00
CA SER A 134 3.16 -5.98 7.31
C SER A 134 3.19 -7.33 6.61
N ASP A 135 2.04 -7.99 6.49
CA ASP A 135 1.88 -9.25 5.75
C ASP A 135 1.72 -9.01 4.25
N ILE A 136 1.03 -7.93 3.89
CA ILE A 136 0.85 -7.50 2.51
C ILE A 136 1.40 -6.07 2.37
N ILE A 137 2.39 -5.94 1.50
CA ILE A 137 3.13 -4.71 1.22
C ILE A 137 2.69 -4.16 -0.14
N MET A 138 2.51 -2.84 -0.26
CA MET A 138 2.18 -2.19 -1.53
C MET A 138 3.42 -1.52 -2.13
N VAL A 139 3.56 -1.60 -3.46
CA VAL A 139 4.59 -0.83 -4.17
C VAL A 139 4.33 0.67 -4.06
N LEU A 140 5.38 1.49 -4.04
CA LEU A 140 5.19 2.94 -4.17
C LEU A 140 4.70 3.26 -5.59
N ASP A 141 3.67 4.09 -5.68
CA ASP A 141 3.06 4.54 -6.92
C ASP A 141 2.97 6.07 -6.97
N GLU A 142 2.95 6.61 -8.17
CA GLU A 142 2.52 7.98 -8.40
C GLU A 142 0.99 7.99 -8.55
N CYS A 143 0.32 8.58 -7.57
CA CYS A 143 -1.12 8.78 -7.58
C CYS A 143 -1.41 10.24 -7.97
N PRO A 144 -1.67 10.55 -9.25
CA PRO A 144 -2.02 11.91 -9.64
C PRO A 144 -3.42 12.27 -9.14
N ARG A 145 -3.67 13.56 -8.92
CA ARG A 145 -5.03 14.03 -8.68
C ARG A 145 -5.93 13.64 -9.85
N LEU A 146 -7.21 13.40 -9.57
CA LEU A 146 -8.17 13.03 -10.61
C LEU A 146 -8.14 14.06 -11.75
N THR A 147 -7.82 13.59 -12.95
CA THR A 147 -7.67 14.42 -14.16
C THR A 147 -8.18 13.68 -15.39
N LYS A 148 -8.58 14.47 -16.40
CA LYS A 148 -8.90 13.96 -17.75
C LYS A 148 -7.70 14.04 -18.71
N ASP A 149 -6.57 14.59 -18.27
CA ASP A 149 -5.37 14.70 -19.09
C ASP A 149 -4.66 13.34 -19.19
N LYS A 150 -4.78 12.70 -20.34
CA LYS A 150 -4.14 11.41 -20.63
C LYS A 150 -2.60 11.47 -20.57
N LYS A 151 -1.97 12.63 -20.83
CA LYS A 151 -0.51 12.75 -20.76
C LYS A 151 -0.04 12.65 -19.30
N ILE A 152 -0.72 13.31 -18.37
CA ILE A 152 -0.44 13.21 -16.94
C ILE A 152 -0.62 11.77 -16.47
N LEU A 153 -1.73 11.13 -16.84
CA LEU A 153 -2.01 9.75 -16.45
C LEU A 153 -1.01 8.75 -17.04
N SER A 154 -0.61 8.91 -18.31
CA SER A 154 0.40 8.06 -18.94
C SER A 154 1.77 8.23 -18.28
N ASN A 155 2.15 9.48 -17.93
CA ASN A 155 3.37 9.73 -17.16
C ASN A 155 3.33 9.04 -15.80
N ALA A 156 2.22 9.13 -15.07
CA ALA A 156 2.04 8.46 -13.78
C ALA A 156 2.17 6.94 -13.90
N ILE A 157 1.65 6.32 -14.97
CA ILE A 157 1.85 4.90 -15.25
C ILE A 157 3.33 4.58 -15.43
N ASN A 158 4.07 5.38 -16.19
CA ASN A 158 5.50 5.15 -16.44
C ASN A 158 6.32 5.28 -15.14
N VAL A 159 6.05 6.29 -14.32
CA VAL A 159 6.69 6.47 -13.01
C VAL A 159 6.36 5.30 -12.11
N SER A 160 5.06 4.97 -11.96
CA SER A 160 4.60 3.89 -11.10
C SER A 160 5.17 2.53 -11.52
N THR A 161 5.27 2.26 -12.82
CA THR A 161 5.87 1.02 -13.33
C THR A 161 7.36 0.93 -13.01
N ASN A 162 8.09 2.02 -13.17
CA ASN A 162 9.51 2.07 -12.81
C ASN A 162 9.70 1.86 -11.30
N TRP A 163 8.92 2.55 -10.48
CA TRP A 163 8.96 2.41 -9.04
C TRP A 163 8.52 1.03 -8.56
N ALA A 164 7.57 0.40 -9.25
CA ALA A 164 7.13 -0.96 -8.96
C ALA A 164 8.27 -1.98 -9.17
N LYS A 165 9.05 -1.85 -10.25
CA LYS A 165 10.25 -2.68 -10.49
C LYS A 165 11.27 -2.53 -9.36
N ARG A 166 11.59 -1.30 -8.96
CA ARG A 166 12.51 -0.99 -7.87
C ARG A 166 11.99 -1.53 -6.53
N SER A 167 10.69 -1.35 -6.24
CA SER A 167 10.03 -1.91 -5.06
C SER A 167 10.13 -3.43 -5.02
N LYS A 168 9.91 -4.10 -6.16
CA LYS A 168 10.02 -5.56 -6.26
C LYS A 168 11.44 -6.04 -5.99
N THR A 169 12.43 -5.34 -6.52
CA THR A 169 13.87 -5.65 -6.26
C THR A 169 14.20 -5.50 -4.77
N GLU A 170 13.79 -4.39 -4.14
CA GLU A 170 14.01 -4.15 -2.71
C GLU A 170 13.25 -5.14 -1.82
N PHE A 171 12.05 -5.54 -2.22
CA PHE A 171 11.28 -6.56 -1.51
C PHE A 171 12.05 -7.89 -1.45
N GLY A 172 12.69 -8.27 -2.54
CA GLY A 172 13.47 -9.48 -2.66
C GLY A 172 12.60 -10.75 -2.68
N ASN A 173 13.20 -11.87 -2.32
CA ASN A 173 12.54 -13.19 -2.34
C ASN A 173 11.99 -13.53 -0.94
N ASN A 174 10.97 -12.81 -0.48
CA ASN A 174 10.33 -13.07 0.81
C ASN A 174 9.09 -13.95 0.63
N LYS A 175 9.16 -15.20 1.12
CA LYS A 175 8.06 -16.17 1.01
C LYS A 175 6.99 -16.02 2.09
N SER A 176 7.26 -15.28 3.17
CA SER A 176 6.31 -15.08 4.27
C SER A 176 5.43 -13.85 4.12
N LYS A 177 5.71 -12.98 3.14
CA LYS A 177 4.98 -11.75 2.87
C LYS A 177 4.57 -11.68 1.41
N ALA A 178 3.52 -10.90 1.13
CA ALA A 178 3.09 -10.62 -0.24
C ALA A 178 3.42 -9.17 -0.61
N ILE A 179 3.74 -8.94 -1.89
CA ILE A 179 3.88 -7.60 -2.47
C ILE A 179 2.87 -7.43 -3.60
N PHE A 180 2.14 -6.32 -3.59
CA PHE A 180 1.10 -6.01 -4.56
C PHE A 180 1.49 -4.81 -5.42
N GLY A 181 1.25 -4.94 -6.74
CA GLY A 181 1.35 -3.84 -7.69
C GLY A 181 0.10 -2.96 -7.65
N ILE A 182 0.23 -1.67 -8.01
CA ILE A 182 -0.87 -0.72 -8.03
C ILE A 182 -1.11 -0.25 -9.46
N VAL A 183 -2.32 -0.54 -9.99
CA VAL A 183 -2.74 -0.17 -11.34
C VAL A 183 -3.19 1.29 -11.35
N GLN A 184 -2.58 2.10 -12.20
CA GLN A 184 -2.94 3.48 -12.47
C GLN A 184 -3.70 3.62 -13.81
N GLY A 185 -4.09 4.84 -14.21
CA GLY A 185 -4.75 5.10 -15.50
C GLY A 185 -6.08 5.87 -15.39
N GLY A 186 -6.43 6.35 -14.20
CA GLY A 186 -7.64 7.13 -13.96
C GLY A 186 -8.90 6.37 -14.43
N LEU A 187 -9.77 7.04 -15.19
CA LEU A 187 -11.00 6.45 -15.71
C LEU A 187 -10.88 5.86 -17.14
N TYR A 188 -9.65 5.80 -17.69
CA TYR A 188 -9.42 5.35 -19.06
C TYR A 188 -9.08 3.86 -19.09
N LYS A 189 -9.93 3.07 -19.79
CA LYS A 189 -9.77 1.61 -19.91
C LYS A 189 -8.46 1.21 -20.58
N ASP A 190 -8.08 1.93 -21.65
CA ASP A 190 -6.84 1.73 -22.40
C ASP A 190 -5.60 1.92 -21.51
N LEU A 191 -5.55 3.00 -20.75
CA LEU A 191 -4.46 3.28 -19.81
C LEU A 191 -4.41 2.27 -18.65
N ARG A 192 -5.56 1.81 -18.16
CA ARG A 192 -5.60 0.76 -17.13
C ARG A 192 -5.13 -0.58 -17.67
N ALA A 193 -5.47 -0.92 -18.91
CA ALA A 193 -4.97 -2.11 -19.58
C ALA A 193 -3.45 -2.06 -19.73
N GLU A 194 -2.91 -0.94 -20.23
CA GLU A 194 -1.47 -0.72 -20.31
C GLU A 194 -0.78 -0.87 -18.95
N SER A 195 -1.34 -0.26 -17.90
CA SER A 195 -0.77 -0.31 -16.55
C SER A 195 -0.73 -1.73 -15.99
N ILE A 196 -1.83 -2.50 -16.11
CA ILE A 196 -1.86 -3.86 -15.57
C ILE A 196 -0.95 -4.80 -16.35
N GLU A 197 -0.86 -4.67 -17.67
CA GLU A 197 0.04 -5.46 -18.51
C GLU A 197 1.50 -5.30 -18.09
N LYS A 198 1.96 -4.05 -17.92
CA LYS A 198 3.31 -3.74 -17.41
C LYS A 198 3.57 -4.30 -16.01
N LEU A 199 2.57 -4.32 -15.14
CA LEU A 199 2.70 -4.87 -13.78
C LEU A 199 2.70 -6.41 -13.78
N ILE A 200 1.96 -7.05 -14.67
CA ILE A 200 1.96 -8.52 -14.83
C ILE A 200 3.35 -9.02 -15.24
N GLU A 201 4.06 -8.30 -16.12
CA GLU A 201 5.43 -8.63 -16.49
C GLU A 201 6.39 -8.64 -15.30
N ILE A 202 6.16 -7.79 -14.29
CA ILE A 202 6.97 -7.74 -13.06
C ILE A 202 6.61 -8.90 -12.11
N ASN A 203 5.44 -9.48 -12.25
CA ASN A 203 4.97 -10.66 -11.52
C ASN A 203 4.82 -10.43 -10.01
N PHE A 204 3.79 -9.70 -9.60
CA PHE A 204 3.43 -9.48 -8.20
C PHE A 204 2.53 -10.61 -7.65
N ASN A 205 2.46 -10.71 -6.31
CA ASN A 205 1.56 -11.64 -5.62
C ASN A 205 0.07 -11.25 -5.76
N GLY A 206 -0.19 -9.97 -6.03
CA GLY A 206 -1.52 -9.42 -6.23
C GLY A 206 -1.47 -8.02 -6.83
N TYR A 207 -2.65 -7.48 -7.16
CA TYR A 207 -2.80 -6.19 -7.82
C TYR A 207 -3.93 -5.40 -7.18
N ALA A 208 -3.69 -4.13 -6.94
CA ALA A 208 -4.68 -3.17 -6.44
C ALA A 208 -5.09 -2.19 -7.53
N MET A 209 -6.31 -1.73 -7.50
CA MET A 209 -6.79 -0.64 -8.36
C MET A 209 -6.55 0.69 -7.66
N GLY A 210 -5.62 1.50 -8.17
CA GLY A 210 -5.31 2.84 -7.70
C GLY A 210 -5.89 3.94 -8.57
N GLY A 211 -5.67 5.22 -8.18
CA GLY A 211 -6.02 6.39 -8.97
C GLY A 211 -7.52 6.60 -9.21
N LEU A 212 -8.36 6.22 -8.25
CA LEU A 212 -9.82 6.40 -8.28
C LEU A 212 -10.35 7.31 -7.17
N ALA A 213 -9.46 7.91 -6.37
CA ALA A 213 -9.77 8.82 -5.28
C ALA A 213 -9.56 10.28 -5.68
#